data_815c36c912bede739e78a1d54a89362d
#
_entry.id   815c36c912bede739e78a1d54a89362d
#
_cell.length_a   1.000
_cell.length_b   1.000
_cell.length_c   1.000
_cell.angle_alpha   90.00
_cell.angle_beta   90.00
_cell.angle_gamma   90.00
#
_symmetry.space_group_name_H-M   'P 1'
#
loop_
_entity.id
_entity.type
_entity.pdbx_description
1 polymer ?
#
loop_
_entity_poly.entity_id
_entity_poly.type
_entity_poly.pdbx_seq_one_letter_code
_entity_poly.pdbx_strand_id
1 'polypeptide(L)'
;MSEFRLTQISDTHLSRADRFASLTENFQRISAHIDAARPDLVVNSGNVSWDGPTNRGDLEFAKELHAALPIDCRYLPGNHDVGDNPTAVGAAPLHMANEKDCAVFIKVLGEDRWQFEAAGWRFIGLNSLIMNTGIPSEVEQEEWLQSQLSGANGKPIALFLHKPFFLMTPDDPEESGTAIRYVPQPVRSRLVEMLGAHDVRLIASGHVHQRRDFTYGHTRHVWAPSTGFIMPERIQPVIGAKECGLVEYRFQPDSFEVRHVRAPGQTDVGLDSLIGRK
;
A
#
# COMPACT_ATOMS: atom_id res chain seq x y z
N MET A 1 23.08 9.02 -15.24
CA MET A 1 21.67 9.24 -14.84
C MET A 1 21.63 9.38 -13.34
N SER A 2 20.83 10.31 -12.80
CA SER A 2 20.77 10.59 -11.35
C SER A 2 20.04 9.49 -10.61
N GLU A 3 20.41 9.25 -9.34
CA GLU A 3 19.67 8.44 -8.38
C GLU A 3 18.25 9.03 -8.16
N PHE A 4 17.25 8.17 -7.92
CA PHE A 4 15.92 8.56 -7.50
C PHE A 4 15.60 7.92 -6.15
N ARG A 5 15.24 8.76 -5.16
CA ARG A 5 14.95 8.35 -3.79
C ARG A 5 13.46 8.41 -3.53
N LEU A 6 12.89 7.30 -3.12
CA LEU A 6 11.46 7.19 -2.82
C LEU A 6 11.28 6.73 -1.37
N THR A 7 10.35 7.33 -0.67
CA THR A 7 9.90 6.86 0.64
C THR A 7 8.48 6.30 0.53
N GLN A 8 8.30 5.05 0.94
CA GLN A 8 6.98 4.43 1.08
C GLN A 8 6.55 4.48 2.54
N ILE A 9 5.38 5.06 2.76
CA ILE A 9 4.59 4.94 3.99
C ILE A 9 3.33 4.13 3.66
N SER A 10 2.74 3.49 4.66
CA SER A 10 1.54 2.67 4.49
C SER A 10 0.74 2.63 5.78
N ASP A 11 -0.55 2.40 5.67
CA ASP A 11 -1.40 2.11 6.82
C ASP A 11 -1.30 3.19 7.91
N THR A 12 -1.47 4.45 7.49
CA THR A 12 -1.42 5.61 8.39
C THR A 12 -2.68 5.74 9.23
N HIS A 13 -3.83 5.29 8.72
CA HIS A 13 -5.13 5.21 9.40
C HIS A 13 -5.53 6.49 10.13
N LEU A 14 -5.38 7.63 9.46
CA LEU A 14 -5.61 8.94 10.07
C LEU A 14 -7.10 9.23 10.28
N SER A 15 -7.43 9.80 11.43
CA SER A 15 -8.78 10.24 11.80
C SER A 15 -8.71 11.36 12.82
N ARG A 16 -9.72 12.26 12.83
CA ARG A 16 -9.83 13.35 13.82
C ARG A 16 -10.29 12.90 15.20
N ALA A 17 -10.79 11.67 15.36
CA ALA A 17 -11.27 11.20 16.64
C ALA A 17 -10.13 11.06 17.65
N ASP A 18 -10.33 11.60 18.87
CA ASP A 18 -9.28 11.69 19.92
C ASP A 18 -8.60 10.35 20.21
N ARG A 19 -9.35 9.25 20.14
CA ARG A 19 -8.81 7.89 20.36
C ARG A 19 -7.69 7.51 19.37
N PHE A 20 -7.59 8.21 18.25
CA PHE A 20 -6.58 7.99 17.21
C PHE A 20 -5.44 9.02 17.21
N ALA A 21 -5.34 9.85 18.24
CA ALA A 21 -4.30 10.88 18.36
C ALA A 21 -2.89 10.31 18.21
N SER A 22 -2.63 9.10 18.75
CA SER A 22 -1.34 8.41 18.63
C SER A 22 -0.94 8.09 17.19
N LEU A 23 -1.91 7.87 16.28
CA LEU A 23 -1.65 7.66 14.86
C LEU A 23 -1.20 8.96 14.19
N THR A 24 -1.85 10.08 14.54
CA THR A 24 -1.45 11.41 14.10
C THR A 24 -0.05 11.76 14.61
N GLU A 25 0.28 11.43 15.86
CA GLU A 25 1.62 11.64 16.41
C GLU A 25 2.68 10.81 15.66
N ASN A 26 2.40 9.54 15.36
CA ASN A 26 3.31 8.71 14.55
C ASN A 26 3.50 9.30 13.15
N PHE A 27 2.42 9.79 12.51
CA PHE A 27 2.50 10.46 11.22
C PHE A 27 3.35 11.75 11.28
N GLN A 28 3.23 12.57 12.33
CA GLN A 28 4.06 13.77 12.52
C GLN A 28 5.54 13.44 12.66
N ARG A 29 5.89 12.35 13.37
CA ARG A 29 7.28 11.87 13.49
C ARG A 29 7.84 11.43 12.15
N ILE A 30 7.02 10.73 11.35
CA ILE A 30 7.39 10.34 9.98
C ILE A 30 7.51 11.57 9.07
N SER A 31 6.62 12.55 9.18
CA SER A 31 6.71 13.80 8.44
C SER A 31 8.03 14.54 8.72
N ALA A 32 8.43 14.62 9.99
CA ALA A 32 9.72 15.21 10.38
C ALA A 32 10.92 14.44 9.83
N HIS A 33 10.82 13.09 9.80
CA HIS A 33 11.86 12.26 9.19
C HIS A 33 11.95 12.48 7.67
N ILE A 34 10.81 12.53 6.96
CA ILE A 34 10.74 12.82 5.51
C ILE A 34 11.33 14.20 5.22
N ASP A 35 11.03 15.22 6.05
CA ASP A 35 11.60 16.56 5.89
C ASP A 35 13.12 16.55 6.05
N ALA A 36 13.67 15.79 6.97
CA ALA A 36 15.11 15.64 7.13
C ALA A 36 15.77 14.82 6.01
N ALA A 37 15.12 13.75 5.55
CA ALA A 37 15.66 12.83 4.54
C ALA A 37 15.59 13.39 3.11
N ARG A 38 14.59 14.24 2.82
CA ARG A 38 14.37 14.84 1.50
C ARG A 38 14.38 13.83 0.35
N PRO A 39 13.46 12.83 0.34
CA PRO A 39 13.29 11.97 -0.83
C PRO A 39 12.77 12.79 -2.03
N ASP A 40 12.86 12.23 -3.23
CA ASP A 40 12.31 12.86 -4.44
C ASP A 40 10.80 12.69 -4.53
N LEU A 41 10.25 11.62 -3.89
CA LEU A 41 8.82 11.31 -3.85
C LEU A 41 8.46 10.52 -2.59
N VAL A 42 7.25 10.76 -2.08
CA VAL A 42 6.59 9.90 -1.10
C VAL A 42 5.48 9.09 -1.79
N VAL A 43 5.34 7.82 -1.44
CA VAL A 43 4.18 6.99 -1.81
C VAL A 43 3.50 6.53 -0.53
N ASN A 44 2.21 6.84 -0.37
CA ASN A 44 1.37 6.18 0.62
C ASN A 44 0.64 5.03 -0.07
N SER A 45 0.99 3.80 0.31
CA SER A 45 0.49 2.58 -0.33
C SER A 45 -0.83 2.07 0.25
N GLY A 46 -1.67 2.95 0.80
CA GLY A 46 -3.06 2.67 1.19
C GLY A 46 -3.32 2.68 2.69
N ASN A 47 -4.60 2.59 3.05
CA ASN A 47 -5.11 2.82 4.39
C ASN A 47 -4.64 4.18 4.92
N VAL A 48 -4.87 5.21 4.10
CA VAL A 48 -4.53 6.60 4.39
C VAL A 48 -5.41 7.12 5.52
N SER A 49 -6.70 6.76 5.48
CA SER A 49 -7.73 7.10 6.47
C SER A 49 -8.12 5.90 7.34
N TRP A 50 -8.78 6.19 8.49
CA TRP A 50 -9.30 5.13 9.36
C TRP A 50 -10.56 4.47 8.77
N ASP A 51 -11.50 5.24 8.21
CA ASP A 51 -12.77 4.72 7.70
C ASP A 51 -13.38 5.64 6.62
N GLY A 52 -12.70 5.78 5.50
CA GLY A 52 -13.15 6.61 4.37
C GLY A 52 -14.54 6.29 3.83
N PRO A 53 -14.93 4.99 3.67
CA PRO A 53 -16.23 4.61 3.13
C PRO A 53 -17.42 5.09 3.97
N THR A 54 -17.31 5.10 5.29
CA THR A 54 -18.41 5.54 6.19
C THR A 54 -18.20 6.94 6.73
N ASN A 55 -16.96 7.43 6.78
CA ASN A 55 -16.59 8.74 7.28
C ASN A 55 -15.61 9.46 6.34
N ARG A 56 -16.14 10.11 5.33
CA ARG A 56 -15.35 10.92 4.39
C ARG A 56 -14.44 11.94 5.09
N GLY A 57 -14.83 12.44 6.28
CA GLY A 57 -14.01 13.37 7.06
C GLY A 57 -12.63 12.80 7.44
N ASP A 58 -12.48 11.48 7.52
CA ASP A 58 -11.19 10.85 7.76
C ASP A 58 -10.26 10.96 6.54
N LEU A 59 -10.79 10.79 5.30
CA LEU A 59 -10.02 11.03 4.06
C LEU A 59 -9.59 12.50 3.94
N GLU A 60 -10.49 13.43 4.23
CA GLU A 60 -10.22 14.88 4.17
C GLU A 60 -9.16 15.27 5.21
N PHE A 61 -9.23 14.73 6.42
CA PHE A 61 -8.23 14.94 7.45
C PHE A 61 -6.86 14.35 7.08
N ALA A 62 -6.86 13.15 6.54
CA ALA A 62 -5.64 12.53 6.07
C ALA A 62 -4.99 13.37 4.95
N LYS A 63 -5.78 13.89 4.00
CA LYS A 63 -5.31 14.81 2.96
C LYS A 63 -4.69 16.07 3.53
N GLU A 64 -5.34 16.68 4.54
CA GLU A 64 -4.84 17.89 5.22
C GLU A 64 -3.45 17.65 5.83
N LEU A 65 -3.26 16.53 6.55
CA LEU A 65 -1.98 16.20 7.15
C LEU A 65 -0.89 15.89 6.10
N HIS A 66 -1.23 15.17 5.04
CA HIS A 66 -0.29 14.85 3.96
C HIS A 66 0.09 16.11 3.15
N ALA A 67 -0.81 17.09 3.01
CA ALA A 67 -0.51 18.35 2.33
C ALA A 67 0.55 19.17 3.05
N ALA A 68 0.81 18.89 4.32
CA ALA A 68 1.89 19.52 5.10
C ALA A 68 3.26 18.82 4.89
N LEU A 69 3.32 17.70 4.17
CA LEU A 69 4.60 17.10 3.79
C LEU A 69 5.38 18.04 2.86
N PRO A 70 6.70 18.15 3.04
CA PRO A 70 7.52 19.04 2.20
C PRO A 70 7.86 18.45 0.82
N ILE A 71 7.36 17.25 0.54
CA ILE A 71 7.63 16.47 -0.67
C ILE A 71 6.29 15.96 -1.21
N ASP A 72 6.16 15.92 -2.54
CA ASP A 72 4.98 15.40 -3.20
C ASP A 72 4.68 13.96 -2.76
N CYS A 73 3.40 13.68 -2.53
CA CYS A 73 2.93 12.36 -2.14
C CYS A 73 1.95 11.80 -3.19
N ARG A 74 2.21 10.58 -3.68
CA ARG A 74 1.26 9.80 -4.45
C ARG A 74 0.56 8.80 -3.54
N TYR A 75 -0.71 8.57 -3.83
CA TYR A 75 -1.56 7.73 -2.99
C TYR A 75 -2.01 6.50 -3.76
N LEU A 76 -2.23 5.42 -3.04
CA LEU A 76 -3.02 4.29 -3.48
C LEU A 76 -4.10 4.03 -2.44
N PRO A 77 -5.29 3.58 -2.81
CA PRO A 77 -6.31 3.26 -1.84
C PRO A 77 -6.00 1.95 -1.11
N GLY A 78 -6.36 1.91 0.17
CA GLY A 78 -6.47 0.70 0.97
C GLY A 78 -7.93 0.36 1.28
N ASN A 79 -8.17 -0.78 1.93
CA ASN A 79 -9.52 -1.23 2.25
C ASN A 79 -10.25 -0.32 3.25
N HIS A 80 -9.53 0.44 4.06
CA HIS A 80 -10.10 1.49 4.91
C HIS A 80 -10.43 2.78 4.17
N ASP A 81 -10.01 2.92 2.91
CA ASP A 81 -10.25 4.12 2.11
C ASP A 81 -11.42 3.95 1.13
N VAL A 82 -11.60 2.75 0.54
CA VAL A 82 -12.59 2.49 -0.53
C VAL A 82 -13.40 1.20 -0.35
N GLY A 83 -13.19 0.45 0.73
CA GLY A 83 -13.74 -0.89 0.92
C GLY A 83 -12.81 -1.99 0.40
N ASP A 84 -13.19 -3.24 0.64
CA ASP A 84 -12.36 -4.43 0.41
C ASP A 84 -12.80 -5.25 -0.79
N ASN A 85 -11.93 -6.12 -1.29
CA ASN A 85 -12.25 -7.10 -2.35
C ASN A 85 -13.16 -8.20 -1.80
N PRO A 86 -14.00 -8.82 -2.67
CA PRO A 86 -14.63 -10.08 -2.33
C PRO A 86 -13.57 -11.18 -2.18
N THR A 87 -13.83 -12.11 -1.26
CA THR A 87 -13.00 -13.30 -1.05
C THR A 87 -13.81 -14.56 -1.39
N ALA A 88 -13.16 -15.58 -1.93
CA ALA A 88 -13.82 -16.85 -2.24
C ALA A 88 -14.19 -17.65 -0.99
N VAL A 89 -13.54 -17.38 0.13
CA VAL A 89 -13.71 -18.09 1.41
C VAL A 89 -13.78 -17.10 2.59
N GLY A 90 -14.51 -17.51 3.62
CA GLY A 90 -14.68 -16.69 4.82
C GLY A 90 -15.89 -15.75 4.76
N ALA A 91 -15.95 -14.81 5.71
CA ALA A 91 -17.01 -13.80 5.75
C ALA A 91 -16.78 -12.74 4.67
N ALA A 92 -17.86 -12.26 4.06
CA ALA A 92 -17.79 -11.11 3.17
C ALA A 92 -17.25 -9.89 3.95
N PRO A 93 -16.51 -8.99 3.28
CA PRO A 93 -16.08 -7.74 3.87
C PRO A 93 -17.28 -6.93 4.40
N LEU A 94 -17.07 -6.20 5.48
CA LEU A 94 -18.10 -5.30 6.02
C LEU A 94 -18.50 -4.20 5.01
N HIS A 95 -17.56 -3.79 4.19
CA HIS A 95 -17.73 -2.82 3.12
C HIS A 95 -16.97 -3.28 1.89
N MET A 96 -17.68 -3.46 0.78
CA MET A 96 -17.11 -3.86 -0.51
C MET A 96 -16.64 -2.64 -1.28
N ALA A 97 -15.47 -2.72 -1.90
CA ALA A 97 -15.00 -1.68 -2.83
C ALA A 97 -16.00 -1.48 -3.98
N ASN A 98 -16.27 -0.24 -4.32
CA ASN A 98 -17.25 0.14 -5.33
C ASN A 98 -16.87 1.47 -6.00
N GLU A 99 -17.50 1.75 -7.16
CA GLU A 99 -17.24 2.96 -7.96
C GLU A 99 -17.43 4.26 -7.19
N LYS A 100 -18.45 4.32 -6.31
CA LYS A 100 -18.77 5.55 -5.57
C LYS A 100 -17.64 5.90 -4.60
N ASP A 101 -17.14 4.91 -3.85
CA ASP A 101 -16.11 5.16 -2.84
C ASP A 101 -14.74 5.39 -3.51
N CYS A 102 -14.45 4.71 -4.62
CA CYS A 102 -13.29 5.02 -5.47
C CYS A 102 -13.36 6.46 -6.01
N ALA A 103 -14.51 6.92 -6.47
CA ALA A 103 -14.68 8.30 -6.94
C ALA A 103 -14.51 9.33 -5.80
N VAL A 104 -14.93 9.01 -4.58
CA VAL A 104 -14.68 9.86 -3.39
C VAL A 104 -13.19 9.93 -3.09
N PHE A 105 -12.50 8.80 -3.08
CA PHE A 105 -11.05 8.75 -2.90
C PHE A 105 -10.32 9.61 -3.95
N ILE A 106 -10.62 9.41 -5.23
CA ILE A 106 -10.02 10.16 -6.34
C ILE A 106 -10.27 11.67 -6.19
N LYS A 107 -11.46 12.06 -5.78
CA LYS A 107 -11.80 13.47 -5.57
C LYS A 107 -10.99 14.12 -4.44
N VAL A 108 -10.67 13.38 -3.39
CA VAL A 108 -9.97 13.89 -2.21
C VAL A 108 -8.46 13.79 -2.34
N LEU A 109 -7.95 12.62 -2.74
CA LEU A 109 -6.52 12.29 -2.70
C LEU A 109 -5.84 12.30 -4.08
N GLY A 110 -6.60 12.27 -5.16
CA GLY A 110 -6.11 12.18 -6.53
C GLY A 110 -6.23 10.77 -7.11
N GLU A 111 -5.59 10.53 -8.22
CA GLU A 111 -5.68 9.26 -8.97
C GLU A 111 -5.43 8.04 -8.08
N ASP A 112 -6.26 6.99 -8.23
CA ASP A 112 -6.18 5.72 -7.50
C ASP A 112 -5.21 4.72 -8.12
N ARG A 113 -4.69 5.03 -9.31
CA ARG A 113 -3.64 4.35 -10.06
C ARG A 113 -2.80 5.38 -10.79
N TRP A 114 -1.53 5.11 -10.97
CA TRP A 114 -0.61 6.08 -11.57
C TRP A 114 0.63 5.40 -12.15
N GLN A 115 1.31 6.10 -13.04
CA GLN A 115 2.62 5.73 -13.55
C GLN A 115 3.52 6.96 -13.70
N PHE A 116 4.82 6.73 -13.65
CA PHE A 116 5.85 7.71 -14.01
C PHE A 116 7.19 7.02 -14.29
N GLU A 117 8.16 7.77 -14.80
CA GLU A 117 9.51 7.28 -15.05
C GLU A 117 10.54 8.13 -14.31
N ALA A 118 11.49 7.47 -13.65
CA ALA A 118 12.64 8.10 -13.01
C ALA A 118 13.84 7.13 -12.97
N ALA A 119 15.05 7.65 -13.00
CA ALA A 119 16.31 6.89 -12.93
C ALA A 119 16.39 5.66 -13.86
N GLY A 120 15.71 5.68 -14.99
CA GLY A 120 15.68 4.55 -15.95
C GLY A 120 14.62 3.48 -15.63
N TRP A 121 13.83 3.64 -14.57
CA TRP A 121 12.75 2.74 -14.16
C TRP A 121 11.38 3.27 -14.57
N ARG A 122 10.43 2.34 -14.73
CA ARG A 122 9.00 2.64 -14.75
C ARG A 122 8.39 2.28 -13.40
N PHE A 123 7.67 3.24 -12.82
CA PHE A 123 6.94 3.09 -11.56
C PHE A 123 5.46 3.02 -11.87
N ILE A 124 4.76 2.03 -11.30
CA ILE A 124 3.33 1.79 -11.51
C ILE A 124 2.67 1.61 -10.15
N GLY A 125 1.60 2.36 -9.88
CA GLY A 125 0.73 2.17 -8.73
C GLY A 125 -0.61 1.61 -9.15
N LEU A 126 -1.14 0.62 -8.41
CA LEU A 126 -2.40 -0.06 -8.68
C LEU A 126 -3.36 0.00 -7.50
N ASN A 127 -4.63 0.19 -7.78
CA ASN A 127 -5.70 -0.01 -6.82
C ASN A 127 -5.98 -1.51 -6.67
N SER A 128 -5.42 -2.14 -5.64
CA SER A 128 -5.63 -3.57 -5.41
C SER A 128 -7.03 -3.92 -4.87
N LEU A 129 -7.80 -2.92 -4.41
CA LEU A 129 -9.10 -3.15 -3.76
C LEU A 129 -10.25 -3.36 -4.76
N ILE A 130 -10.10 -2.89 -6.01
CA ILE A 130 -11.09 -3.15 -7.06
C ILE A 130 -10.92 -4.52 -7.74
N MET A 131 -9.81 -5.20 -7.47
CA MET A 131 -9.53 -6.51 -8.08
C MET A 131 -10.52 -7.57 -7.63
N ASN A 132 -11.08 -8.33 -8.56
CA ASN A 132 -12.11 -9.35 -8.35
C ASN A 132 -13.49 -8.81 -7.89
N THR A 133 -13.76 -7.52 -8.06
CA THR A 133 -15.04 -6.91 -7.70
C THR A 133 -16.07 -6.97 -8.84
N GLY A 134 -15.63 -7.09 -10.08
CA GLY A 134 -16.47 -7.04 -11.26
C GLY A 134 -16.97 -5.64 -11.63
N ILE A 135 -16.46 -4.58 -10.99
CA ILE A 135 -16.84 -3.20 -11.34
C ILE A 135 -16.10 -2.73 -12.60
N PRO A 136 -16.64 -1.74 -13.35
CA PRO A 136 -16.00 -1.23 -14.58
C PRO A 136 -14.56 -0.80 -14.40
N SER A 137 -14.24 -0.10 -13.30
CA SER A 137 -12.87 0.36 -13.00
C SER A 137 -11.85 -0.78 -12.88
N GLU A 138 -12.25 -2.01 -12.55
CA GLU A 138 -11.36 -3.17 -12.56
C GLU A 138 -10.88 -3.50 -13.97
N VAL A 139 -11.82 -3.56 -14.94
CA VAL A 139 -11.51 -3.85 -16.35
C VAL A 139 -10.63 -2.74 -16.94
N GLU A 140 -11.00 -1.49 -16.68
CA GLU A 140 -10.21 -0.33 -17.13
C GLU A 140 -8.79 -0.36 -16.56
N GLN A 141 -8.61 -0.75 -15.29
CA GLN A 141 -7.29 -0.87 -14.68
C GLN A 141 -6.47 -2.00 -15.31
N GLU A 142 -7.08 -3.16 -15.61
CA GLU A 142 -6.38 -4.29 -16.22
C GLU A 142 -5.87 -3.93 -17.62
N GLU A 143 -6.72 -3.31 -18.45
CA GLU A 143 -6.34 -2.81 -19.79
C GLU A 143 -5.26 -1.73 -19.71
N TRP A 144 -5.40 -0.78 -18.78
CA TRP A 144 -4.42 0.27 -18.55
C TRP A 144 -3.08 -0.33 -18.09
N LEU A 145 -3.07 -1.29 -17.15
CA LEU A 145 -1.85 -1.95 -16.70
C LEU A 145 -1.13 -2.64 -17.84
N GLN A 146 -1.86 -3.38 -18.68
CA GLN A 146 -1.28 -4.05 -19.86
C GLN A 146 -0.60 -3.05 -20.80
N SER A 147 -1.24 -1.88 -21.01
CA SER A 147 -0.64 -0.78 -21.78
C SER A 147 0.64 -0.23 -21.12
N GLN A 148 0.63 -0.06 -19.77
CA GLN A 148 1.81 0.46 -19.06
C GLN A 148 2.98 -0.53 -19.08
N LEU A 149 2.71 -1.81 -18.94
CA LEU A 149 3.74 -2.87 -19.00
C LEU A 149 4.38 -2.92 -20.38
N SER A 150 3.56 -2.94 -21.43
CA SER A 150 4.04 -2.90 -22.83
C SER A 150 4.83 -1.64 -23.13
N GLY A 151 4.38 -0.49 -22.62
CA GLY A 151 5.04 0.81 -22.77
C GLY A 151 6.33 0.97 -21.97
N ALA A 152 6.70 0.01 -21.12
CA ALA A 152 7.96 0.07 -20.37
C ALA A 152 9.20 -0.04 -21.27
N ASN A 153 9.06 -0.63 -22.47
CA ASN A 153 10.12 -0.71 -23.47
C ASN A 153 11.43 -1.29 -22.92
N GLY A 154 11.32 -2.37 -22.12
CA GLY A 154 12.46 -3.04 -21.51
C GLY A 154 13.05 -2.37 -20.27
N LYS A 155 12.47 -1.27 -19.80
CA LYS A 155 12.86 -0.67 -18.51
C LYS A 155 12.44 -1.58 -17.35
N PRO A 156 13.25 -1.65 -16.27
CA PRO A 156 12.84 -2.31 -15.05
C PRO A 156 11.61 -1.60 -14.45
N ILE A 157 10.73 -2.40 -13.85
CA ILE A 157 9.46 -1.94 -13.31
C ILE A 157 9.44 -2.10 -11.78
N ALA A 158 9.00 -1.05 -11.08
CA ALA A 158 8.64 -1.06 -9.68
C ALA A 158 7.12 -0.89 -9.56
N LEU A 159 6.44 -1.90 -8.99
CA LEU A 159 5.00 -1.94 -8.80
C LEU A 159 4.64 -1.65 -7.34
N PHE A 160 3.67 -0.78 -7.12
CA PHE A 160 3.14 -0.42 -5.81
C PHE A 160 1.65 -0.75 -5.75
N LEU A 161 1.20 -1.35 -4.65
CA LEU A 161 -0.21 -1.63 -4.38
C LEU A 161 -0.43 -1.76 -2.87
N HIS A 162 -1.69 -1.77 -2.43
CA HIS A 162 -1.96 -1.91 -1.00
C HIS A 162 -1.80 -3.35 -0.51
N LYS A 163 -2.55 -4.30 -1.09
CA LYS A 163 -2.49 -5.71 -0.68
C LYS A 163 -1.30 -6.44 -1.29
N PRO A 164 -0.53 -7.20 -0.51
CA PRO A 164 0.46 -8.12 -1.08
C PRO A 164 -0.20 -9.15 -2.02
N PHE A 165 0.55 -9.65 -2.97
CA PHE A 165 0.01 -10.67 -3.89
C PHE A 165 -0.24 -12.00 -3.17
N PHE A 166 0.70 -12.45 -2.34
CA PHE A 166 0.66 -13.77 -1.69
C PHE A 166 1.56 -13.77 -0.45
N LEU A 167 1.41 -14.82 0.37
CA LEU A 167 2.27 -15.04 1.53
C LEU A 167 3.62 -15.64 1.13
N MET A 168 3.62 -16.76 0.41
CA MET A 168 4.83 -17.51 0.01
C MET A 168 4.95 -17.64 -1.51
N THR A 169 3.86 -18.00 -2.18
CA THR A 169 3.80 -18.26 -3.62
C THR A 169 2.47 -17.80 -4.21
N PRO A 170 2.41 -17.57 -5.53
CA PRO A 170 1.15 -17.24 -6.20
C PRO A 170 0.04 -18.29 -6.00
N ASP A 171 0.43 -19.53 -5.75
CA ASP A 171 -0.49 -20.67 -5.58
C ASP A 171 -0.95 -20.86 -4.13
N ASP A 172 -0.57 -19.95 -3.22
CA ASP A 172 -1.03 -20.02 -1.84
C ASP A 172 -2.56 -20.13 -1.78
N PRO A 173 -3.11 -21.09 -1.01
CA PRO A 173 -4.55 -21.26 -0.92
C PRO A 173 -5.21 -20.06 -0.22
N GLU A 174 -6.43 -19.77 -0.65
CA GLU A 174 -7.29 -18.83 0.08
C GLU A 174 -7.94 -19.56 1.25
N GLU A 175 -7.56 -19.20 2.46
CA GLU A 175 -8.11 -19.76 3.69
C GLU A 175 -8.95 -18.72 4.45
N SER A 176 -9.95 -19.20 5.17
CA SER A 176 -10.77 -18.33 6.03
C SER A 176 -9.90 -17.55 7.03
N GLY A 177 -10.09 -16.24 7.07
CA GLY A 177 -9.31 -15.32 7.93
C GLY A 177 -7.94 -14.91 7.40
N THR A 178 -7.48 -15.51 6.27
CA THR A 178 -6.24 -15.06 5.59
C THR A 178 -6.48 -14.53 4.19
N ALA A 179 -7.54 -14.98 3.50
CA ALA A 179 -7.90 -14.57 2.14
C ALA A 179 -7.98 -13.05 1.96
N ILE A 180 -8.49 -12.33 2.96
CA ILE A 180 -8.60 -10.87 2.94
C ILE A 180 -7.25 -10.14 2.93
N ARG A 181 -6.13 -10.83 3.22
CA ARG A 181 -4.81 -10.21 3.37
C ARG A 181 -4.06 -10.05 2.06
N TYR A 182 -4.47 -10.78 1.03
CA TYR A 182 -3.76 -10.87 -0.24
C TYR A 182 -4.66 -10.53 -1.41
N VAL A 183 -4.06 -10.25 -2.56
CA VAL A 183 -4.80 -10.13 -3.81
C VAL A 183 -5.55 -11.45 -4.07
N PRO A 184 -6.89 -11.41 -4.31
CA PRO A 184 -7.69 -12.63 -4.42
C PRO A 184 -7.42 -13.41 -5.70
N GLN A 185 -7.66 -14.74 -5.63
CA GLN A 185 -7.78 -15.58 -6.81
C GLN A 185 -9.14 -15.32 -7.51
N PRO A 186 -9.25 -15.47 -8.85
CA PRO A 186 -8.20 -15.83 -9.81
C PRO A 186 -7.37 -14.63 -10.33
N VAL A 187 -7.64 -13.41 -9.89
CA VAL A 187 -6.96 -12.19 -10.37
C VAL A 187 -5.46 -12.28 -10.10
N ARG A 188 -5.07 -12.78 -8.93
CA ARG A 188 -3.65 -12.98 -8.56
C ARG A 188 -2.89 -13.78 -9.61
N SER A 189 -3.44 -14.92 -10.06
CA SER A 189 -2.79 -15.77 -11.07
C SER A 189 -2.63 -15.05 -12.41
N ARG A 190 -3.68 -14.35 -12.86
CA ARG A 190 -3.61 -13.56 -14.11
C ARG A 190 -2.57 -12.43 -14.02
N LEU A 191 -2.50 -11.73 -12.89
CA LEU A 191 -1.51 -10.68 -12.70
C LEU A 191 -0.09 -11.22 -12.68
N VAL A 192 0.18 -12.33 -11.98
CA VAL A 192 1.50 -12.94 -11.94
C VAL A 192 1.94 -13.38 -13.34
N GLU A 193 1.05 -13.97 -14.13
CA GLU A 193 1.33 -14.33 -15.53
C GLU A 193 1.63 -13.08 -16.37
N MET A 194 0.79 -12.04 -16.28
CA MET A 194 0.98 -10.79 -17.01
C MET A 194 2.32 -10.12 -16.66
N LEU A 195 2.63 -10.01 -15.36
CA LEU A 195 3.86 -9.40 -14.87
C LEU A 195 5.11 -10.22 -15.24
N GLY A 196 4.99 -11.55 -15.28
CA GLY A 196 6.09 -12.46 -15.61
C GLY A 196 6.66 -12.29 -17.03
N ALA A 197 5.90 -11.67 -17.94
CA ALA A 197 6.36 -11.33 -19.30
C ALA A 197 7.21 -10.04 -19.35
N HIS A 198 7.39 -9.35 -18.24
CA HIS A 198 8.08 -8.05 -18.15
C HIS A 198 9.14 -8.05 -17.04
N ASP A 199 10.06 -7.08 -17.07
CA ASP A 199 11.14 -6.94 -16.07
C ASP A 199 10.64 -6.26 -14.79
N VAL A 200 9.70 -6.93 -14.07
CA VAL A 200 9.21 -6.45 -12.78
C VAL A 200 10.16 -6.87 -11.67
N ARG A 201 10.97 -5.94 -11.19
CA ARG A 201 12.01 -6.22 -10.19
C ARG A 201 11.56 -5.96 -8.75
N LEU A 202 10.56 -5.09 -8.55
CA LEU A 202 10.03 -4.74 -7.23
C LEU A 202 8.51 -4.79 -7.23
N ILE A 203 7.94 -5.44 -6.21
CA ILE A 203 6.54 -5.31 -5.82
C ILE A 203 6.50 -4.85 -4.36
N ALA A 204 6.01 -3.63 -4.13
CA ALA A 204 5.94 -2.99 -2.82
C ALA A 204 4.48 -2.87 -2.36
N SER A 205 4.19 -3.30 -1.13
CA SER A 205 2.83 -3.34 -0.59
C SER A 205 2.78 -2.95 0.89
N GLY A 206 1.56 -2.82 1.46
CA GLY A 206 1.28 -2.56 2.86
C GLY A 206 0.31 -3.59 3.45
N HIS A 207 -0.79 -3.12 4.04
CA HIS A 207 -1.98 -3.86 4.47
C HIS A 207 -1.77 -4.84 5.65
N VAL A 208 -0.72 -5.63 5.63
CA VAL A 208 -0.49 -6.66 6.66
C VAL A 208 0.14 -6.13 7.94
N HIS A 209 0.47 -4.84 8.02
CA HIS A 209 1.07 -4.21 9.19
C HIS A 209 2.31 -4.94 9.73
N GLN A 210 3.05 -5.60 8.84
CA GLN A 210 4.28 -6.30 9.18
C GLN A 210 5.34 -6.06 8.12
N ARG A 211 6.54 -5.72 8.56
CA ARG A 211 7.69 -5.64 7.66
C ARG A 211 8.11 -7.02 7.19
N ARG A 212 8.19 -7.19 5.88
CA ARG A 212 8.73 -8.39 5.26
C ARG A 212 9.44 -8.05 3.96
N ASP A 213 10.47 -8.81 3.64
CA ASP A 213 11.29 -8.63 2.45
C ASP A 213 11.76 -10.01 1.97
N PHE A 214 11.36 -10.40 0.76
CA PHE A 214 11.70 -11.69 0.17
C PHE A 214 11.71 -11.61 -1.36
N THR A 215 12.30 -12.62 -2.01
CA THR A 215 12.34 -12.72 -3.46
C THR A 215 11.54 -13.92 -3.92
N TYR A 216 10.71 -13.73 -4.95
CA TYR A 216 10.07 -14.79 -5.68
C TYR A 216 10.40 -14.66 -7.18
N GLY A 217 11.01 -15.69 -7.78
CA GLY A 217 11.60 -15.59 -9.10
C GLY A 217 12.73 -14.54 -9.13
N HIS A 218 12.58 -13.55 -9.98
CA HIS A 218 13.49 -12.38 -10.06
C HIS A 218 12.93 -11.11 -9.42
N THR A 219 11.72 -11.18 -8.89
CA THR A 219 11.01 -10.05 -8.28
C THR A 219 11.21 -10.02 -6.77
N ARG A 220 11.65 -8.90 -6.24
CA ARG A 220 11.70 -8.63 -4.80
C ARG A 220 10.36 -8.12 -4.31
N HIS A 221 9.80 -8.76 -3.30
CA HIS A 221 8.56 -8.38 -2.64
C HIS A 221 8.88 -7.69 -1.31
N VAL A 222 8.45 -6.46 -1.16
CA VAL A 222 8.68 -5.64 0.04
C VAL A 222 7.34 -5.28 0.65
N TRP A 223 7.09 -5.74 1.86
CA TRP A 223 5.94 -5.31 2.65
C TRP A 223 6.36 -4.21 3.59
N ALA A 224 5.77 -3.04 3.42
CA ALA A 224 5.99 -1.94 4.33
C ALA A 224 5.35 -2.26 5.70
N PRO A 225 6.03 -1.92 6.81
CA PRO A 225 5.36 -1.88 8.09
C PRO A 225 4.26 -0.82 8.10
N SER A 226 3.28 -0.95 8.96
CA SER A 226 2.33 0.13 9.18
C SER A 226 3.03 1.36 9.76
N THR A 227 2.64 2.53 9.29
CA THR A 227 3.04 3.79 9.93
C THR A 227 2.30 4.01 11.25
N GLY A 228 1.04 3.57 11.32
CA GLY A 228 0.13 3.88 12.41
C GLY A 228 0.22 2.95 13.60
N PHE A 229 -0.06 1.65 13.42
CA PHE A 229 -0.20 0.70 14.52
C PHE A 229 0.14 -0.74 14.12
N ILE A 230 0.32 -1.60 15.12
CA ILE A 230 0.57 -3.03 14.96
C ILE A 230 -0.65 -3.87 15.33
N MET A 231 -0.83 -4.99 14.62
CA MET A 231 -1.91 -5.95 14.86
C MET A 231 -1.53 -6.95 15.96
N PRO A 232 -2.44 -7.27 16.91
CA PRO A 232 -2.18 -8.30 17.93
C PRO A 232 -2.14 -9.70 17.31
N GLU A 233 -1.37 -10.63 17.91
CA GLU A 233 -1.17 -11.98 17.37
C GLU A 233 -2.46 -12.79 17.29
N ARG A 234 -3.43 -12.56 18.19
CA ARG A 234 -4.73 -13.22 18.14
C ARG A 234 -5.56 -12.90 16.89
N ILE A 235 -5.28 -11.75 16.23
CA ILE A 235 -5.95 -11.34 14.98
C ILE A 235 -5.10 -11.74 13.78
N GLN A 236 -3.79 -11.58 13.90
CA GLN A 236 -2.87 -11.85 12.81
C GLN A 236 -1.58 -12.49 13.35
N PRO A 237 -1.23 -13.71 12.88
CA PRO A 237 0.01 -14.37 13.28
C PRO A 237 1.23 -13.55 12.86
N VAL A 238 2.37 -13.83 13.48
CA VAL A 238 3.66 -13.27 13.08
C VAL A 238 4.13 -13.95 11.80
N ILE A 239 4.23 -13.20 10.73
CA ILE A 239 4.70 -13.63 9.40
C ILE A 239 5.86 -12.77 8.90
N GLY A 240 6.09 -11.66 9.56
CA GLY A 240 7.18 -10.70 9.39
C GLY A 240 7.47 -10.01 10.72
N ALA A 241 8.15 -8.86 10.73
CA ALA A 241 8.37 -8.08 11.93
C ALA A 241 7.17 -7.14 12.19
N LYS A 242 6.58 -7.23 13.39
CA LYS A 242 5.51 -6.35 13.86
C LYS A 242 6.10 -5.12 14.51
N GLU A 243 6.26 -4.08 13.75
CA GLU A 243 6.79 -2.78 14.17
C GLU A 243 6.18 -1.67 13.32
N CYS A 244 6.11 -0.46 13.84
CA CYS A 244 5.77 0.72 13.07
C CYS A 244 7.01 1.28 12.37
N GLY A 245 6.84 1.77 11.13
CA GLY A 245 7.96 2.29 10.36
C GLY A 245 7.58 2.74 8.95
N LEU A 246 8.58 2.82 8.10
CA LEU A 246 8.50 3.17 6.68
C LEU A 246 9.58 2.42 5.89
N VAL A 247 9.53 2.54 4.56
CA VAL A 247 10.56 1.97 3.67
C VAL A 247 11.17 3.08 2.82
N GLU A 248 12.48 3.11 2.75
CA GLU A 248 13.23 3.98 1.86
C GLU A 248 13.84 3.16 0.72
N TYR A 249 13.70 3.68 -0.48
CA TYR A 249 14.27 3.11 -1.71
C TYR A 249 15.25 4.08 -2.34
N ARG A 250 16.33 3.54 -2.91
CA ARG A 250 17.25 4.26 -3.79
C ARG A 250 17.33 3.52 -5.10
N PHE A 251 16.83 4.15 -6.16
CA PHE A 251 16.85 3.58 -7.50
C PHE A 251 18.01 4.17 -8.32
N GLN A 252 18.76 3.29 -8.95
CA GLN A 252 19.77 3.58 -9.94
C GLN A 252 19.39 2.88 -11.25
N PRO A 253 19.98 3.20 -12.41
CA PRO A 253 19.51 2.67 -13.69
C PRO A 253 19.32 1.15 -13.75
N ASP A 254 20.19 0.39 -13.08
CA ASP A 254 20.22 -1.08 -13.16
C ASP A 254 20.01 -1.79 -11.80
N SER A 255 19.81 -1.03 -10.73
CA SER A 255 19.72 -1.57 -9.37
C SER A 255 18.85 -0.72 -8.47
N PHE A 256 18.45 -1.28 -7.33
CA PHE A 256 17.81 -0.53 -6.25
C PHE A 256 18.20 -1.09 -4.90
N GLU A 257 18.18 -0.19 -3.91
CA GLU A 257 18.38 -0.53 -2.50
C GLU A 257 17.07 -0.33 -1.74
N VAL A 258 16.86 -1.16 -0.72
CA VAL A 258 15.70 -1.09 0.20
C VAL A 258 16.21 -0.97 1.61
N ARG A 259 15.67 -0.01 2.36
CA ARG A 259 15.95 0.19 3.77
C ARG A 259 14.66 0.35 4.56
N HIS A 260 14.42 -0.56 5.49
CA HIS A 260 13.35 -0.39 6.47
C HIS A 260 13.83 0.56 7.56
N VAL A 261 13.01 1.56 7.86
CA VAL A 261 13.38 2.67 8.76
C VAL A 261 12.28 2.87 9.79
N ARG A 262 12.68 3.17 11.01
CA ARG A 262 11.81 3.68 12.06
C ARG A 262 12.15 5.15 12.27
N ALA A 263 11.15 6.03 12.17
CA ALA A 263 11.38 7.44 12.42
C ALA A 263 11.72 7.69 13.89
N PRO A 264 12.59 8.67 14.22
CA PRO A 264 12.89 9.00 15.59
C PRO A 264 11.64 9.30 16.43
N GLY A 265 11.49 8.61 17.55
CA GLY A 265 10.34 8.75 18.47
C GLY A 265 9.06 8.05 18.01
N GLN A 266 9.02 7.38 16.86
CA GLN A 266 7.87 6.58 16.44
C GLN A 266 7.63 5.42 17.42
N THR A 267 6.35 5.13 17.73
CA THR A 267 5.94 4.13 18.72
C THR A 267 5.15 3.00 18.09
N ASP A 268 5.25 1.80 18.64
CA ASP A 268 4.42 0.65 18.26
C ASP A 268 3.09 0.72 19.01
N VAL A 269 2.13 1.42 18.43
CA VAL A 269 0.78 1.51 18.96
C VAL A 269 0.06 0.19 18.69
N GLY A 270 -0.47 -0.47 19.73
CA GLY A 270 -1.26 -1.69 19.55
C GLY A 270 -2.71 -1.37 19.16
N LEU A 271 -3.31 -2.13 18.24
CA LEU A 271 -4.72 -1.96 17.86
C LEU A 271 -5.67 -1.95 19.07
N ASP A 272 -5.39 -2.78 20.08
CA ASP A 272 -6.25 -2.89 21.26
C ASP A 272 -6.42 -1.57 22.02
N SER A 273 -5.35 -0.78 22.09
CA SER A 273 -5.39 0.55 22.70
C SER A 273 -6.29 1.54 21.93
N LEU A 274 -6.37 1.38 20.58
CA LEU A 274 -7.17 2.25 19.73
C LEU A 274 -8.69 1.95 19.80
N ILE A 275 -9.04 0.67 20.02
CA ILE A 275 -10.45 0.22 20.05
C ILE A 275 -10.99 0.01 21.47
N GLY A 276 -10.23 0.40 22.50
CA GLY A 276 -10.66 0.33 23.90
C GLY A 276 -10.76 -1.10 24.45
N ARG A 277 -10.06 -2.06 23.88
CA ARG A 277 -9.94 -3.42 24.42
C ARG A 277 -8.69 -3.49 25.33
N LYS A 278 -8.90 -4.02 26.54
CA LYS A 278 -7.83 -4.29 27.51
C LYS A 278 -7.36 -5.73 27.39
#